data_7d5484649b5c555fb5426eab8a16d256
#
_entry.id   7d5484649b5c555fb5426eab8a16d256
#
_cell.length_a   1.000
_cell.length_b   1.000
_cell.length_c   1.000
_cell.angle_alpha   90.00
_cell.angle_beta   90.00
_cell.angle_gamma   90.00
#
_symmetry.space_group_name_H-M   'P 1'
#
loop_
_entity.id
_entity.type
_entity.pdbx_description
1 polymer ?
#
loop_
_entity_poly.entity_id
_entity_poly.type
_entity_poly.pdbx_seq_one_letter_code
_entity_poly.pdbx_strand_id
1 'polypeptide(L)'
;MKAIGTIGRMWSDVMYSSFSDSLLEMFQVSEKTLCGPDEMIFFDKATISWHEGARNQLVERMQGDWLLMVDTDHVFAPDMLIRLLALREKYKAPVISAIYQYKHPPHGPVAGLWTGDKSLAPLTDWDRDQEVLEVGAVGAGALLVDRKVYGKIQREFNEAPFSITEGLSEDYSFCRRCRELKIPVYLATNVQCHHTIRTVLDLEDYTPPPGSKTTKTVGGAVLID
;
A
#
# COMPACT_ATOMS: atom_id res chain seq x y z
N MET A 1 11.08 -0.89 -26.63
CA MET A 1 9.78 -0.72 -25.94
C MET A 1 9.89 0.49 -25.00
N LYS A 2 8.85 1.30 -24.95
CA LYS A 2 8.74 2.50 -24.10
C LYS A 2 8.01 2.11 -22.82
N ALA A 3 8.57 2.42 -21.65
CA ALA A 3 7.88 2.22 -20.38
C ALA A 3 6.75 3.24 -20.22
N ILE A 4 5.53 2.78 -19.95
CA ILE A 4 4.37 3.64 -19.65
C ILE A 4 4.32 4.02 -18.17
N GLY A 5 4.88 3.17 -17.31
CA GLY A 5 4.99 3.38 -15.87
C GLY A 5 5.76 2.26 -15.20
N THR A 6 5.88 2.33 -13.88
CA THR A 6 6.66 1.41 -13.06
C THR A 6 5.81 0.77 -11.96
N ILE A 7 5.94 -0.53 -11.78
CA ILE A 7 5.56 -1.22 -10.54
C ILE A 7 6.82 -1.42 -9.72
N GLY A 8 6.86 -0.84 -8.53
CA GLY A 8 8.00 -0.88 -7.61
C GLY A 8 7.67 -1.69 -6.36
N ARG A 9 8.40 -2.80 -6.15
CA ARG A 9 8.28 -3.63 -4.96
C ARG A 9 9.24 -3.18 -3.87
N MET A 10 8.75 -3.06 -2.66
CA MET A 10 9.60 -2.79 -1.50
C MET A 10 10.57 -3.94 -1.23
N TRP A 11 11.68 -3.63 -0.53
CA TRP A 11 12.63 -4.64 -0.08
C TRP A 11 12.03 -5.50 1.04
N SER A 12 12.37 -6.81 1.04
CA SER A 12 12.05 -7.70 2.14
C SER A 12 12.95 -8.95 2.09
N ASP A 13 13.40 -9.42 3.23
CA ASP A 13 14.09 -10.71 3.38
C ASP A 13 13.14 -11.88 3.15
N VAL A 14 11.88 -11.71 3.51
CA VAL A 14 10.85 -12.74 3.44
C VAL A 14 9.66 -12.17 2.65
N MET A 15 9.27 -12.89 1.61
CA MET A 15 8.04 -12.60 0.88
C MET A 15 7.04 -13.73 1.11
N TYR A 16 5.77 -13.35 1.28
CA TYR A 16 4.68 -14.32 1.26
C TYR A 16 4.45 -14.83 -0.17
N SER A 17 4.19 -16.11 -0.34
CA SER A 17 3.84 -16.68 -1.66
C SER A 17 2.61 -15.98 -2.24
N SER A 18 1.59 -15.73 -1.40
CA SER A 18 0.38 -15.01 -1.79
C SER A 18 0.64 -13.60 -2.35
N PHE A 19 1.64 -12.88 -1.80
CA PHE A 19 2.09 -11.62 -2.39
C PHE A 19 2.70 -11.83 -3.77
N SER A 20 3.61 -12.81 -3.90
CA SER A 20 4.30 -13.08 -5.17
C SER A 20 3.32 -13.47 -6.27
N ASP A 21 2.33 -14.30 -5.93
CA ASP A 21 1.28 -14.73 -6.85
C ASP A 21 0.41 -13.55 -7.29
N SER A 22 -0.09 -12.74 -6.34
CA SER A 22 -0.92 -11.57 -6.66
C SER A 22 -0.14 -10.51 -7.47
N LEU A 23 1.16 -10.32 -7.20
CA LEU A 23 2.01 -9.41 -7.96
C LEU A 23 2.19 -9.87 -9.42
N LEU A 24 2.47 -11.16 -9.60
CA LEU A 24 2.64 -11.74 -10.93
C LEU A 24 1.35 -11.65 -11.76
N GLU A 25 0.22 -12.00 -11.16
CA GLU A 25 -1.09 -11.91 -11.82
C GLU A 25 -1.43 -10.47 -12.18
N MET A 26 -1.26 -9.52 -11.25
CA MET A 26 -1.49 -8.10 -11.51
C MET A 26 -0.59 -7.59 -12.64
N PHE A 27 0.69 -7.95 -12.64
CA PHE A 27 1.63 -7.55 -13.69
C PHE A 27 1.19 -8.07 -15.06
N GLN A 28 0.89 -9.37 -15.19
CA GLN A 28 0.47 -10.00 -16.44
C GLN A 28 -0.85 -9.41 -17.00
N VAL A 29 -1.85 -9.23 -16.12
CA VAL A 29 -3.15 -8.66 -16.50
C VAL A 29 -3.01 -7.21 -16.92
N SER A 30 -2.21 -6.42 -16.17
CA SER A 30 -1.97 -5.01 -16.46
C SER A 30 -1.19 -4.82 -17.75
N GLU A 31 -0.12 -5.58 -17.98
CA GLU A 31 0.68 -5.48 -19.20
C GLU A 31 -0.15 -5.81 -20.45
N LYS A 32 -0.92 -6.90 -20.39
CA LYS A 32 -1.83 -7.29 -21.49
C LYS A 32 -2.91 -6.25 -21.77
N THR A 33 -3.37 -5.52 -20.75
CA THR A 33 -4.52 -4.59 -20.88
C THR A 33 -4.09 -3.18 -21.24
N LEU A 34 -2.94 -2.72 -20.73
CA LEU A 34 -2.53 -1.32 -20.78
C LEU A 34 -1.46 -1.03 -21.84
N CYS A 35 -0.65 -2.04 -22.22
CA CYS A 35 0.48 -1.84 -23.12
C CYS A 35 0.11 -2.09 -24.58
N GLY A 36 0.50 -1.15 -25.44
CA GLY A 36 0.55 -1.35 -26.89
C GLY A 36 1.75 -2.20 -27.35
N PRO A 37 1.91 -2.45 -28.67
CA PRO A 37 2.96 -3.34 -29.19
C PRO A 37 4.39 -2.93 -28.83
N ASP A 38 4.64 -1.65 -28.67
CA ASP A 38 5.97 -1.08 -28.36
C ASP A 38 6.07 -0.52 -26.93
N GLU A 39 5.10 -0.86 -26.08
CA GLU A 39 5.01 -0.38 -24.70
C GLU A 39 5.24 -1.52 -23.70
N MET A 40 5.62 -1.17 -22.48
CA MET A 40 5.81 -2.09 -21.37
C MET A 40 5.53 -1.41 -20.02
N ILE A 41 5.25 -2.21 -19.01
CA ILE A 41 5.33 -1.78 -17.61
C ILE A 41 6.72 -2.15 -17.10
N PHE A 42 7.47 -1.16 -16.60
CA PHE A 42 8.77 -1.42 -15.99
C PHE A 42 8.56 -2.00 -14.58
N PHE A 43 9.25 -3.08 -14.26
CA PHE A 43 9.24 -3.65 -12.92
C PHE A 43 10.57 -3.36 -12.23
N ASP A 44 10.52 -2.83 -11.00
CA ASP A 44 11.67 -2.59 -10.18
C ASP A 44 11.47 -3.12 -8.74
N LYS A 45 12.58 -3.39 -8.08
CA LYS A 45 12.60 -3.78 -6.66
C LYS A 45 13.58 -2.92 -5.89
N ALA A 46 13.18 -2.43 -4.74
CA ALA A 46 14.10 -1.78 -3.83
C ALA A 46 15.14 -2.78 -3.30
N THR A 47 16.36 -2.31 -3.09
CA THR A 47 17.48 -3.10 -2.53
C THR A 47 17.94 -2.57 -1.17
N ILE A 48 17.27 -1.54 -0.68
CA ILE A 48 17.53 -0.87 0.59
C ILE A 48 16.48 -1.33 1.59
N SER A 49 16.87 -1.66 2.81
CA SER A 49 16.00 -2.28 3.82
C SER A 49 15.12 -1.29 4.61
N TRP A 50 15.51 -0.04 4.75
CA TRP A 50 14.68 0.97 5.43
C TRP A 50 13.71 1.65 4.45
N HIS A 51 12.49 1.89 4.91
CA HIS A 51 11.37 2.30 4.07
C HIS A 51 11.63 3.59 3.29
N GLU A 52 12.10 4.64 3.95
CA GLU A 52 12.45 5.91 3.29
C GLU A 52 13.42 5.72 2.12
N GLY A 53 14.54 5.05 2.36
CA GLY A 53 15.54 4.79 1.33
C GLY A 53 15.03 3.92 0.20
N ALA A 54 14.25 2.89 0.52
CA ALA A 54 13.63 2.00 -0.45
C ALA A 54 12.67 2.74 -1.38
N ARG A 55 11.78 3.58 -0.83
CA ARG A 55 10.83 4.36 -1.62
C ARG A 55 11.55 5.39 -2.49
N ASN A 56 12.53 6.11 -1.95
CA ASN A 56 13.31 7.08 -2.71
C ASN A 56 14.11 6.42 -3.84
N GLN A 57 14.69 5.22 -3.61
CA GLN A 57 15.36 4.44 -4.64
C GLN A 57 14.43 4.06 -5.80
N LEU A 58 13.18 3.67 -5.50
CA LEU A 58 12.18 3.38 -6.54
C LEU A 58 11.82 4.65 -7.32
N VAL A 59 11.70 5.80 -6.67
CA VAL A 59 11.46 7.09 -7.34
C VAL A 59 12.60 7.45 -8.28
N GLU A 60 13.85 7.29 -7.86
CA GLU A 60 15.04 7.59 -8.69
C GLU A 60 15.11 6.73 -9.95
N ARG A 61 14.71 5.45 -9.82
CA ARG A 61 14.86 4.48 -10.91
C ARG A 61 13.59 4.27 -11.74
N MET A 62 12.46 4.87 -11.34
CA MET A 62 11.19 4.72 -12.07
C MET A 62 11.30 5.12 -13.54
N GLN A 63 10.58 4.42 -14.39
CA GLN A 63 10.39 4.72 -15.80
C GLN A 63 8.91 4.99 -16.10
N GLY A 64 8.63 5.72 -17.18
CA GLY A 64 7.26 6.10 -17.56
C GLY A 64 6.68 7.21 -16.69
N ASP A 65 5.36 7.35 -16.70
CA ASP A 65 4.65 8.53 -16.18
C ASP A 65 4.11 8.37 -14.76
N TRP A 66 4.14 7.15 -14.21
CA TRP A 66 3.63 6.82 -12.89
C TRP A 66 4.46 5.73 -12.21
N LEU A 67 4.38 5.68 -10.89
CA LEU A 67 4.96 4.62 -10.05
C LEU A 67 3.87 4.08 -9.12
N LEU A 68 3.60 2.78 -9.20
CA LEU A 68 2.85 2.03 -8.20
C LEU A 68 3.84 1.37 -7.24
N MET A 69 3.83 1.78 -5.98
CA MET A 69 4.57 1.11 -4.91
C MET A 69 3.71 0.05 -4.25
N VAL A 70 4.26 -1.14 -4.01
CA VAL A 70 3.61 -2.23 -3.28
C VAL A 70 4.51 -2.79 -2.19
N ASP A 71 3.95 -2.96 -0.99
CA ASP A 71 4.63 -3.62 0.12
C ASP A 71 4.49 -5.14 0.00
N THR A 72 5.49 -5.88 0.49
CA THR A 72 5.62 -7.33 0.27
C THR A 72 4.75 -8.21 1.18
N ASP A 73 3.97 -7.60 2.03
CA ASP A 73 3.01 -8.23 2.92
C ASP A 73 1.54 -7.91 2.56
N HIS A 74 1.33 -7.52 1.31
CA HIS A 74 0.01 -7.24 0.76
C HIS A 74 -0.42 -8.30 -0.25
N VAL A 75 -1.73 -8.51 -0.34
CA VAL A 75 -2.38 -9.31 -1.39
C VAL A 75 -3.45 -8.45 -2.04
N PHE A 76 -3.53 -8.47 -3.36
CA PHE A 76 -4.41 -7.61 -4.12
C PHE A 76 -4.98 -8.30 -5.36
N ALA A 77 -6.08 -7.77 -5.89
CA ALA A 77 -6.71 -8.31 -7.08
C ALA A 77 -5.86 -8.08 -8.34
N PRO A 78 -5.92 -8.95 -9.34
CA PRO A 78 -5.16 -8.84 -10.58
C PRO A 78 -5.41 -7.54 -11.37
N ASP A 79 -6.58 -6.92 -11.18
CA ASP A 79 -6.98 -5.67 -11.84
C ASP A 79 -6.70 -4.40 -11.02
N MET A 80 -6.02 -4.51 -9.87
CA MET A 80 -5.79 -3.38 -8.94
C MET A 80 -5.16 -2.17 -9.65
N LEU A 81 -4.07 -2.36 -10.39
CA LEU A 81 -3.41 -1.27 -11.11
C LEU A 81 -4.32 -0.63 -12.17
N ILE A 82 -5.04 -1.45 -12.95
CA ILE A 82 -5.96 -0.97 -13.98
C ILE A 82 -7.04 -0.07 -13.35
N ARG A 83 -7.62 -0.51 -12.24
CA ARG A 83 -8.64 0.26 -11.50
C ARG A 83 -8.08 1.56 -10.92
N LEU A 84 -6.90 1.52 -10.30
CA LEU A 84 -6.23 2.72 -9.79
C LEU A 84 -5.95 3.73 -10.91
N LEU A 85 -5.46 3.28 -12.08
CA LEU A 85 -5.21 4.16 -13.22
C LEU A 85 -6.52 4.73 -13.80
N ALA A 86 -7.59 3.96 -13.85
CA ALA A 86 -8.91 4.43 -14.28
C ALA A 86 -9.46 5.51 -13.32
N LEU A 87 -9.36 5.29 -12.01
CA LEU A 87 -9.76 6.27 -10.99
C LEU A 87 -8.87 7.52 -11.02
N ARG A 88 -7.56 7.34 -11.18
CA ARG A 88 -6.60 8.44 -11.37
C ARG A 88 -7.02 9.34 -12.53
N GLU A 89 -7.39 8.77 -13.67
CA GLU A 89 -7.82 9.54 -14.84
C GLU A 89 -9.19 10.21 -14.61
N LYS A 90 -10.17 9.47 -14.08
CA LYS A 90 -11.54 9.95 -13.81
C LYS A 90 -11.55 11.14 -12.85
N TYR A 91 -10.79 11.06 -11.75
CA TYR A 91 -10.77 12.06 -10.69
C TYR A 91 -9.61 13.05 -10.78
N LYS A 92 -8.75 12.93 -11.81
CA LYS A 92 -7.50 13.69 -11.95
C LYS A 92 -6.63 13.59 -10.70
N ALA A 93 -6.56 12.39 -10.14
CA ALA A 93 -5.90 12.08 -8.87
C ALA A 93 -4.40 11.81 -9.08
N PRO A 94 -3.49 12.77 -8.83
CA PRO A 94 -2.06 12.58 -9.07
C PRO A 94 -1.37 11.69 -8.02
N VAL A 95 -2.05 11.48 -6.88
CA VAL A 95 -1.65 10.61 -5.78
C VAL A 95 -2.89 9.84 -5.33
N ILE A 96 -2.89 8.53 -5.48
CA ILE A 96 -4.02 7.67 -5.09
C ILE A 96 -3.53 6.35 -4.52
N SER A 97 -4.09 5.93 -3.38
CA SER A 97 -3.80 4.65 -2.73
C SER A 97 -5.00 3.72 -2.80
N ALA A 98 -4.76 2.42 -2.97
CA ALA A 98 -5.76 1.42 -2.65
C ALA A 98 -6.05 1.42 -1.14
N ILE A 99 -7.28 1.06 -0.73
CA ILE A 99 -7.63 0.97 0.69
C ILE A 99 -7.10 -0.34 1.29
N TYR A 100 -6.43 -0.23 2.42
CA TYR A 100 -6.00 -1.36 3.26
C TYR A 100 -5.99 -0.96 4.73
N GLN A 101 -5.98 -1.96 5.61
CA GLN A 101 -6.15 -1.77 7.05
C GLN A 101 -4.82 -1.86 7.81
N TYR A 102 -4.77 -1.24 8.98
CA TYR A 102 -3.70 -1.49 9.96
C TYR A 102 -3.69 -2.96 10.39
N LYS A 103 -2.48 -3.51 10.59
CA LYS A 103 -2.30 -4.91 11.08
C LYS A 103 -2.81 -5.11 12.50
N HIS A 104 -2.80 -4.06 13.30
CA HIS A 104 -3.19 -4.09 14.70
C HIS A 104 -4.56 -3.45 14.92
N PRO A 105 -5.36 -3.96 15.88
CA PRO A 105 -6.61 -3.31 16.24
C PRO A 105 -6.43 -1.80 16.55
N PRO A 106 -7.39 -0.97 16.17
CA PRO A 106 -8.73 -1.28 15.66
C PRO A 106 -8.87 -1.52 14.15
N HIS A 107 -7.85 -1.99 13.43
CA HIS A 107 -7.90 -2.36 12.01
C HIS A 107 -8.61 -1.36 11.07
N GLY A 108 -8.50 -0.07 11.37
CA GLY A 108 -9.02 0.98 10.50
C GLY A 108 -8.16 1.13 9.22
N PRO A 109 -8.64 1.92 8.22
CA PRO A 109 -7.86 2.22 7.04
C PRO A 109 -6.55 2.92 7.38
N VAL A 110 -5.48 2.61 6.64
CA VAL A 110 -4.20 3.35 6.75
C VAL A 110 -4.33 4.67 5.98
N ALA A 111 -5.21 5.53 6.48
CA ALA A 111 -5.51 6.85 5.97
C ALA A 111 -5.97 7.79 7.09
N GLY A 112 -5.81 9.09 6.91
CA GLY A 112 -6.21 10.08 7.91
C GLY A 112 -6.40 11.47 7.36
N LEU A 113 -6.94 12.35 8.21
CA LEU A 113 -7.17 13.76 7.94
C LEU A 113 -6.26 14.61 8.80
N TRP A 114 -5.66 15.65 8.24
CA TRP A 114 -4.81 16.56 8.99
C TRP A 114 -5.63 17.38 10.00
N THR A 115 -5.28 17.29 11.28
CA THR A 115 -5.87 18.09 12.38
C THR A 115 -4.93 19.18 12.86
N GLY A 116 -3.69 19.16 12.40
CA GLY A 116 -2.65 20.13 12.70
C GLY A 116 -1.52 20.01 11.68
N ASP A 117 -0.38 20.59 11.98
CA ASP A 117 0.77 20.59 11.07
C ASP A 117 1.42 19.19 10.94
N LYS A 118 1.50 18.47 12.06
CA LYS A 118 2.05 17.11 12.13
C LYS A 118 1.08 16.11 12.77
N SER A 119 -0.19 16.46 12.91
CA SER A 119 -1.20 15.63 13.57
C SER A 119 -2.23 15.14 12.57
N LEU A 120 -2.51 13.85 12.63
CA LEU A 120 -3.49 13.16 11.80
C LEU A 120 -4.56 12.52 12.68
N ALA A 121 -5.84 12.75 12.36
CA ALA A 121 -6.93 11.93 12.86
C ALA A 121 -7.09 10.72 11.92
N PRO A 122 -7.17 9.48 12.44
CA PRO A 122 -7.47 8.31 11.61
C PRO A 122 -8.81 8.49 10.88
N LEU A 123 -8.89 7.99 9.66
CA LEU A 123 -10.15 7.90 8.94
C LEU A 123 -11.00 6.79 9.57
N THR A 124 -12.06 7.16 10.28
CA THR A 124 -12.92 6.21 11.00
C THR A 124 -14.29 6.05 10.36
N ASP A 125 -14.74 7.06 9.65
CA ASP A 125 -16.04 7.09 9.00
C ASP A 125 -15.95 7.76 7.62
N TRP A 126 -16.66 7.21 6.63
CA TRP A 126 -16.80 7.77 5.29
C TRP A 126 -18.02 7.17 4.59
N ASP A 127 -18.50 7.87 3.58
CA ASP A 127 -19.53 7.37 2.68
C ASP A 127 -19.01 6.16 1.89
N ARG A 128 -19.60 4.99 2.12
CA ARG A 128 -19.19 3.71 1.52
C ARG A 128 -19.51 3.63 0.03
N ASP A 129 -20.42 4.45 -0.46
CA ASP A 129 -20.79 4.51 -1.88
C ASP A 129 -19.84 5.41 -2.70
N GLN A 130 -19.01 6.19 -2.04
CA GLN A 130 -18.03 7.04 -2.69
C GLN A 130 -16.79 6.22 -3.10
N GLU A 131 -16.52 6.15 -4.40
CA GLU A 131 -15.40 5.35 -4.96
C GLU A 131 -14.01 5.89 -4.56
N VAL A 132 -13.89 7.21 -4.37
CA VAL A 132 -12.64 7.90 -4.08
C VAL A 132 -12.88 9.00 -3.06
N LEU A 133 -12.06 9.05 -2.03
CA LEU A 133 -12.06 10.10 -1.02
C LEU A 133 -10.79 10.95 -1.16
N GLU A 134 -10.92 12.26 -1.10
CA GLU A 134 -9.77 13.13 -0.84
C GLU A 134 -9.47 13.07 0.66
N VAL A 135 -8.22 12.74 1.01
CA VAL A 135 -7.78 12.54 2.39
C VAL A 135 -6.50 13.35 2.68
N GLY A 136 -6.17 13.48 3.95
CA GLY A 136 -4.94 14.19 4.34
C GLY A 136 -3.68 13.38 4.07
N ALA A 137 -3.72 12.09 4.39
CA ALA A 137 -2.61 11.18 4.19
C ALA A 137 -3.08 9.74 4.01
N VAL A 138 -2.24 8.95 3.36
CA VAL A 138 -2.39 7.50 3.15
C VAL A 138 -1.06 6.81 3.39
N GLY A 139 -1.11 5.54 3.74
CA GLY A 139 0.09 4.71 3.70
C GLY A 139 0.52 4.38 2.28
N ALA A 140 1.78 4.04 2.11
CA ALA A 140 2.36 3.79 0.79
C ALA A 140 2.47 2.29 0.42
N GLY A 141 1.71 1.43 1.10
CA GLY A 141 1.71 -0.02 0.85
C GLY A 141 1.06 -0.46 -0.47
N ALA A 142 0.21 0.41 -1.07
CA ALA A 142 -0.37 0.23 -2.41
C ALA A 142 -0.64 1.62 -3.01
N LEU A 143 0.41 2.41 -3.25
CA LEU A 143 0.36 3.82 -3.60
C LEU A 143 0.78 4.07 -5.05
N LEU A 144 -0.14 4.63 -5.85
CA LEU A 144 0.09 5.08 -7.22
C LEU A 144 0.31 6.60 -7.25
N VAL A 145 1.42 7.05 -7.84
CA VAL A 145 1.78 8.48 -7.90
C VAL A 145 2.30 8.84 -9.29
N ASP A 146 1.86 9.99 -9.78
CA ASP A 146 2.38 10.58 -11.01
C ASP A 146 3.84 11.02 -10.85
N ARG A 147 4.69 10.75 -11.83
CA ARG A 147 6.09 11.22 -11.88
C ARG A 147 6.25 12.70 -11.59
N LYS A 148 5.35 13.52 -12.14
CA LYS A 148 5.38 14.98 -11.96
C LYS A 148 5.26 15.44 -10.50
N VAL A 149 4.60 14.64 -9.63
CA VAL A 149 4.48 14.92 -8.19
C VAL A 149 5.85 14.85 -7.54
N TYR A 150 6.60 13.78 -7.79
CA TYR A 150 7.95 13.60 -7.27
C TYR A 150 8.88 14.73 -7.69
N GLY A 151 8.90 15.05 -9.00
CA GLY A 151 9.73 16.15 -9.51
C GLY A 151 9.34 17.53 -8.95
N LYS A 152 8.05 17.76 -8.64
CA LYS A 152 7.62 18.99 -7.97
C LYS A 152 8.13 19.04 -6.53
N ILE A 153 7.98 17.94 -5.76
CA ILE A 153 8.47 17.87 -4.38
C ILE A 153 10.00 18.10 -4.33
N GLN A 154 10.76 17.39 -5.16
CA GLN A 154 12.22 17.53 -5.18
C GLN A 154 12.68 18.98 -5.47
N ARG A 155 12.00 19.68 -6.40
CA ARG A 155 12.34 21.07 -6.72
C ARG A 155 12.01 22.05 -5.62
N GLU A 156 10.82 21.90 -4.98
CA GLU A 156 10.34 22.87 -4.00
C GLU A 156 10.99 22.71 -2.63
N PHE A 157 11.32 21.47 -2.22
CA PHE A 157 11.90 21.20 -0.92
C PHE A 157 13.42 20.95 -0.97
N ASN A 158 13.99 20.73 -2.16
CA ASN A 158 15.38 20.30 -2.34
C ASN A 158 15.73 19.04 -1.53
N GLU A 159 14.75 18.13 -1.41
CA GLU A 159 14.82 16.88 -0.66
C GLU A 159 14.26 15.72 -1.48
N ALA A 160 14.59 14.48 -1.08
CA ALA A 160 13.94 13.30 -1.65
C ALA A 160 12.46 13.23 -1.23
N PRO A 161 11.55 12.74 -2.09
CA PRO A 161 10.11 12.82 -1.83
C PRO A 161 9.63 12.17 -0.54
N PHE A 162 10.29 11.09 -0.12
CA PHE A 162 9.96 10.34 1.10
C PHE A 162 10.91 10.64 2.27
N SER A 163 11.70 11.73 2.23
CA SER A 163 12.53 12.15 3.37
C SER A 163 11.68 12.34 4.61
N ILE A 164 12.11 11.75 5.71
CA ILE A 164 11.36 11.77 6.97
C ILE A 164 11.32 13.18 7.57
N THR A 165 10.14 13.64 7.88
CA THR A 165 9.90 14.82 8.71
C THR A 165 9.78 14.35 10.15
N GLU A 166 10.46 15.02 11.10
CA GLU A 166 10.40 14.68 12.51
C GLU A 166 8.96 14.52 13.03
N GLY A 167 8.68 13.36 13.64
CA GLY A 167 7.37 12.99 14.19
C GLY A 167 6.40 12.37 13.19
N LEU A 168 6.83 12.12 11.94
CA LEU A 168 6.03 11.45 10.90
C LEU A 168 6.80 10.25 10.31
N SER A 169 6.06 9.24 9.80
CA SER A 169 6.62 8.21 8.93
C SER A 169 6.99 8.79 7.56
N GLU A 170 7.69 8.02 6.74
CA GLU A 170 8.12 8.46 5.40
C GLU A 170 6.93 8.72 4.46
N ASP A 171 5.88 7.90 4.52
CA ASP A 171 4.66 8.03 3.74
C ASP A 171 3.83 9.25 4.17
N TYR A 172 3.70 9.49 5.47
CA TYR A 172 3.01 10.69 5.97
C TYR A 172 3.85 11.96 5.74
N SER A 173 5.16 11.88 5.77
CA SER A 173 6.06 12.98 5.37
C SER A 173 5.89 13.34 3.89
N PHE A 174 5.74 12.34 3.01
CA PHE A 174 5.41 12.54 1.61
C PHE A 174 4.04 13.23 1.45
N CYS A 175 2.99 12.74 2.15
CA CYS A 175 1.65 13.34 2.11
C CYS A 175 1.64 14.77 2.65
N ARG A 176 2.43 15.07 3.68
CA ARG A 176 2.60 16.44 4.19
C ARG A 176 3.15 17.37 3.11
N ARG A 177 4.21 16.94 2.39
CA ARG A 177 4.76 17.73 1.26
C ARG A 177 3.72 17.93 0.15
N CYS A 178 2.90 16.93 -0.14
CA CYS A 178 1.77 17.07 -1.06
C CYS A 178 0.81 18.17 -0.59
N ARG A 179 0.42 18.17 0.69
CA ARG A 179 -0.45 19.19 1.30
C ARG A 179 0.14 20.60 1.15
N GLU A 180 1.42 20.79 1.47
CA GLU A 180 2.10 22.09 1.37
C GLU A 180 2.14 22.61 -0.07
N LEU A 181 2.25 21.71 -1.04
CA LEU A 181 2.22 22.00 -2.47
C LEU A 181 0.80 22.05 -3.08
N LYS A 182 -0.24 21.87 -2.26
CA LYS A 182 -1.64 21.78 -2.69
C LYS A 182 -1.85 20.69 -3.75
N ILE A 183 -1.17 19.56 -3.58
CA ILE A 183 -1.37 18.36 -4.36
C ILE A 183 -2.37 17.49 -3.59
N PRO A 184 -3.54 17.18 -4.15
CA PRO A 184 -4.53 16.36 -3.46
C PRO A 184 -4.05 14.91 -3.37
N VAL A 185 -4.39 14.26 -2.25
CA VAL A 185 -4.12 12.85 -1.97
C VAL A 185 -5.45 12.12 -1.86
N TYR A 186 -5.57 10.99 -2.54
CA TYR A 186 -6.82 10.25 -2.64
C TYR A 186 -6.70 8.81 -2.12
N LEU A 187 -7.79 8.32 -1.57
CA LEU A 187 -8.01 6.93 -1.18
C LEU A 187 -9.08 6.31 -2.07
N ALA A 188 -8.75 5.25 -2.80
CA ALA A 188 -9.70 4.47 -3.60
C ALA A 188 -10.40 3.46 -2.69
N THR A 189 -11.63 3.73 -2.28
CA THR A 189 -12.39 2.96 -1.30
C THR A 189 -12.89 1.62 -1.81
N ASN A 190 -13.06 1.50 -3.12
CA ASN A 190 -13.50 0.29 -3.81
C ASN A 190 -12.35 -0.57 -4.38
N VAL A 191 -11.10 -0.12 -4.27
CA VAL A 191 -9.89 -0.90 -4.64
C VAL A 191 -9.23 -1.37 -3.37
N GLN A 192 -9.48 -2.63 -3.00
CA GLN A 192 -8.98 -3.20 -1.74
C GLN A 192 -7.64 -3.90 -1.92
N CYS A 193 -6.79 -3.72 -0.93
CA CYS A 193 -5.56 -4.44 -0.72
C CYS A 193 -5.59 -5.03 0.70
N HIS A 194 -5.09 -6.26 0.87
CA HIS A 194 -5.19 -6.98 2.15
C HIS A 194 -3.81 -7.15 2.77
N HIS A 195 -3.64 -6.75 4.03
CA HIS A 195 -2.44 -7.08 4.80
C HIS A 195 -2.40 -8.57 5.16
N THR A 196 -1.27 -9.22 4.90
CA THR A 196 -0.99 -10.57 5.41
C THR A 196 -0.45 -10.45 6.83
N ILE A 197 -1.05 -11.19 7.76
CA ILE A 197 -0.63 -11.26 9.16
C ILE A 197 -0.17 -12.68 9.46
N ARG A 198 0.99 -12.81 10.12
CA ARG A 198 1.38 -14.07 10.75
C ARG A 198 0.84 -14.07 12.16
N THR A 199 0.05 -15.07 12.50
CA THR A 199 -0.44 -15.29 13.86
C THR A 199 0.20 -16.58 14.37
N VAL A 200 0.80 -16.51 15.55
CA VAL A 200 1.15 -17.68 16.33
C VAL A 200 -0.08 -17.96 17.19
N LEU A 201 -0.68 -19.12 17.02
CA LEU A 201 -1.82 -19.56 17.84
C LEU A 201 -1.26 -20.33 19.03
N ASP A 202 -1.55 -19.84 20.22
CA ASP A 202 -1.34 -20.58 21.45
C ASP A 202 -2.54 -21.50 21.74
N LEU A 203 -2.36 -22.52 22.59
CA LEU A 203 -3.46 -23.41 22.98
C LEU A 203 -4.61 -22.65 23.68
N GLU A 204 -4.33 -21.48 24.24
CA GLU A 204 -5.33 -20.59 24.85
C GLU A 204 -6.26 -19.96 23.82
N ASP A 205 -5.82 -19.87 22.55
CA ASP A 205 -6.62 -19.36 21.43
C ASP A 205 -7.57 -20.43 20.86
N TYR A 206 -7.46 -21.67 21.33
CA TYR A 206 -8.28 -22.77 20.84
C TYR A 206 -9.67 -22.72 21.45
N THR A 207 -10.66 -22.43 20.63
CA THR A 207 -12.08 -22.58 20.98
C THR A 207 -12.60 -23.90 20.40
N PRO A 208 -12.88 -24.91 21.24
CA PRO A 208 -13.38 -26.19 20.72
C PRO A 208 -14.74 -26.02 20.05
N PRO A 209 -15.05 -26.83 19.02
CA PRO A 209 -16.37 -26.82 18.38
C PRO A 209 -17.48 -27.05 19.41
N PRO A 210 -18.67 -26.47 19.20
CA PRO A 210 -19.83 -26.72 20.07
C PRO A 210 -20.12 -28.22 20.16
N GLY A 211 -20.20 -28.73 21.39
CA GLY A 211 -20.47 -30.15 21.65
C GLY A 211 -19.21 -31.06 21.69
N SER A 212 -18.01 -30.54 21.56
CA SER A 212 -16.80 -31.30 21.83
C SER A 212 -16.68 -31.66 23.32
N LYS A 213 -16.29 -32.89 23.62
CA LYS A 213 -16.04 -33.34 25.00
C LYS A 213 -14.81 -32.61 25.56
N THR A 214 -14.93 -32.09 26.78
CA THR A 214 -13.80 -31.52 27.52
C THR A 214 -12.79 -32.63 27.86
N THR A 215 -11.58 -32.52 27.32
CA THR A 215 -10.46 -33.41 27.69
C THR A 215 -9.79 -32.87 28.95
N LYS A 216 -9.51 -33.74 29.89
CA LYS A 216 -8.70 -33.39 31.07
C LYS A 216 -7.22 -33.48 30.69
N THR A 217 -6.49 -32.40 30.98
CA THR A 217 -5.03 -32.40 30.85
C THR A 217 -4.41 -33.07 32.07
N VAL A 218 -3.61 -34.10 31.86
CA VAL A 218 -2.79 -34.72 32.89
C VAL A 218 -1.34 -34.64 32.46
N GLY A 219 -0.52 -33.93 33.24
CA GLY A 219 0.91 -33.82 33.02
C GLY A 219 1.35 -33.21 31.69
N GLY A 220 0.62 -32.25 31.13
CA GLY A 220 0.96 -31.56 29.89
C GLY A 220 0.67 -32.36 28.60
N ALA A 221 0.06 -33.53 28.69
CA ALA A 221 -0.44 -34.26 27.53
C ALA A 221 -1.96 -34.23 27.45
N VAL A 222 -2.49 -34.03 26.26
CA VAL A 222 -3.92 -34.08 25.96
C VAL A 222 -4.26 -35.53 25.66
N LEU A 223 -5.07 -36.16 26.53
CA LEU A 223 -5.65 -37.48 26.26
C LEU A 223 -7.05 -37.26 25.65
N ILE A 224 -7.26 -37.81 24.48
CA ILE A 224 -8.55 -37.89 23.80
C ILE A 224 -9.17 -39.23 24.16
N ASP A 225 -10.29 -39.23 24.87
CA ASP A 225 -11.14 -40.45 25.09
C ASP A 225 -12.09 -40.63 23.92
#